data_c866e353aa59cd1e0c29150662d87408
#
_entry.id   c866e353aa59cd1e0c29150662d87408
#
_cell.length_a   1.000
_cell.length_b   1.000
_cell.length_c   1.000
_cell.angle_alpha   90.00
_cell.angle_beta   90.00
_cell.angle_gamma   90.00
#
_symmetry.space_group_name_H-M   'P 1'
#
loop_
_entity.id
_entity.type
_entity.pdbx_description
1 polymer ?
#
loop_
_entity_poly.entity_id
_entity_poly.type
_entity_poly.pdbx_seq_one_letter_code
_entity_poly.pdbx_strand_id
1 'polypeptide(L)'
;MSLQIPHREKSNGSGGATKAVILVGGASRGTRFRPLSLDVPKPLFDVAGHPIIWHCLTAISKVPSISEVYLIGYYEESVFRDFIKDSAVEFPNVSIKYLREYQALGTAGGLYHFRDAILKGRPEHIFVLNSDVCCSFPLNEMLQLAQEKDAEAVILGTRVSEEAATNFGCIVSDSHTRRVLHYVEKPESHISNLINCGVYLFSADVLFPSIRSAIKRRTDRPRLASYRSSENLASSFMIDDDEESQKNEVIRLEQDILGDMADNKQFFVYETNDFWRQIKTAGSAIPANALYLQKAKQSGSKDLAPPSANIIPPVYIHPTAQVHPTAKLGPNVSIGPRATVDAGARVKESIVLEDAEIKHDSCVLYSIIGWSSRVGAWARVEGTPTPVTSHNTSIVKNGVKVQAITILGKECKVGDEIRVQNCVCLPFKELKRDVANEVIM
;
A
#
# COMPACT_ATOMS: atom_id res chain seq x y z
N MET A 1 24.35 -37.32 26.74
CA MET A 1 22.98 -37.04 27.23
C MET A 1 22.37 -36.04 26.26
N SER A 2 21.59 -36.53 25.31
CA SER A 2 20.83 -35.70 24.35
C SER A 2 19.54 -35.26 25.03
N LEU A 3 19.39 -33.95 25.18
CA LEU A 3 18.15 -33.34 25.64
C LEU A 3 17.09 -33.49 24.53
N GLN A 4 16.13 -34.39 24.73
CA GLN A 4 14.94 -34.46 23.93
C GLN A 4 14.06 -33.26 24.26
N ILE A 5 13.78 -32.45 23.24
CA ILE A 5 12.78 -31.39 23.29
C ILE A 5 11.40 -32.08 23.29
N PRO A 6 10.52 -31.79 24.25
CA PRO A 6 9.19 -32.43 24.30
C PRO A 6 8.36 -31.99 23.10
N HIS A 7 7.90 -32.95 22.31
CA HIS A 7 6.86 -32.74 21.29
C HIS A 7 5.59 -32.22 21.97
N ARG A 8 5.13 -31.05 21.51
CA ARG A 8 3.89 -30.40 21.95
C ARG A 8 2.70 -31.24 21.48
N GLU A 9 1.91 -31.79 22.40
CA GLU A 9 0.62 -32.40 22.07
C GLU A 9 -0.29 -31.33 21.44
N LYS A 10 -0.74 -31.58 20.21
CA LYS A 10 -1.72 -30.71 19.50
C LYS A 10 -3.07 -30.85 20.23
N SER A 11 -3.53 -29.79 20.87
CA SER A 11 -4.91 -29.71 21.38
C SER A 11 -5.86 -29.64 20.18
N ASN A 12 -6.62 -30.66 19.98
CA ASN A 12 -7.70 -30.71 19.01
C ASN A 12 -8.77 -29.66 19.37
N GLY A 13 -8.93 -28.59 18.55
CA GLY A 13 -10.19 -27.88 18.48
C GLY A 13 -10.25 -26.40 18.83
N SER A 14 -9.12 -25.67 18.98
CA SER A 14 -9.17 -24.19 18.90
C SER A 14 -7.98 -23.72 18.06
N GLY A 15 -8.23 -23.12 16.91
CA GLY A 15 -7.19 -22.45 16.14
C GLY A 15 -6.46 -21.47 17.05
N GLY A 16 -5.12 -21.54 17.11
CA GLY A 16 -4.31 -20.69 17.99
C GLY A 16 -4.55 -19.21 17.72
N ALA A 17 -4.34 -18.37 18.74
CA ALA A 17 -4.51 -16.92 18.59
C ALA A 17 -3.61 -16.39 17.46
N THR A 18 -4.17 -15.56 16.59
CA THR A 18 -3.47 -14.91 15.49
C THR A 18 -3.46 -13.40 15.71
N LYS A 19 -2.36 -12.74 15.38
CA LYS A 19 -2.27 -11.28 15.39
C LYS A 19 -1.94 -10.75 14.01
N ALA A 20 -2.22 -9.47 13.79
CA ALA A 20 -1.84 -8.80 12.56
C ALA A 20 -0.98 -7.56 12.84
N VAL A 21 -0.04 -7.32 11.94
CA VAL A 21 0.80 -6.12 11.92
C VAL A 21 0.67 -5.47 10.55
N ILE A 22 0.36 -4.19 10.52
CA ILE A 22 0.35 -3.38 9.29
C ILE A 22 1.53 -2.42 9.36
N LEU A 23 2.42 -2.50 8.37
CA LEU A 23 3.58 -1.64 8.25
C LEU A 23 3.19 -0.35 7.52
N VAL A 24 3.01 0.74 8.26
CA VAL A 24 2.51 2.01 7.71
C VAL A 24 3.62 2.94 7.20
N GLY A 25 4.89 2.62 7.48
CA GLY A 25 6.03 3.41 7.02
C GLY A 25 6.15 4.76 7.72
N GLY A 26 6.63 5.76 7.01
CA GLY A 26 6.86 7.10 7.57
C GLY A 26 6.92 8.19 6.52
N ALA A 27 6.84 9.45 6.95
CA ALA A 27 6.76 10.65 6.11
C ALA A 27 7.93 10.78 5.12
N SER A 28 9.14 10.39 5.51
CA SER A 28 10.33 10.44 4.66
C SER A 28 10.32 9.44 3.51
N ARG A 29 9.49 8.38 3.57
CA ARG A 29 9.45 7.29 2.58
C ARG A 29 8.30 7.39 1.57
N GLY A 30 7.31 8.26 1.81
CA GLY A 30 6.16 8.47 0.93
C GLY A 30 6.37 9.50 -0.21
N THR A 31 7.61 9.90 -0.50
CA THR A 31 7.91 11.02 -1.41
C THR A 31 7.37 10.84 -2.83
N ARG A 32 7.30 9.61 -3.32
CA ARG A 32 6.73 9.31 -4.65
C ARG A 32 5.21 9.49 -4.74
N PHE A 33 4.54 9.65 -3.60
CA PHE A 33 3.10 9.91 -3.51
C PHE A 33 2.77 11.41 -3.40
N ARG A 34 3.80 12.26 -3.39
CA ARG A 34 3.61 13.72 -3.44
C ARG A 34 2.93 14.12 -4.76
N PRO A 35 2.07 15.16 -4.74
CA PRO A 35 1.81 16.11 -3.65
C PRO A 35 0.82 15.61 -2.58
N LEU A 36 0.13 14.50 -2.81
CA LEU A 36 -0.95 14.01 -1.93
C LEU A 36 -0.47 13.60 -0.52
N SER A 37 0.79 13.17 -0.39
CA SER A 37 1.37 12.79 0.91
C SER A 37 2.10 13.93 1.64
N LEU A 38 1.88 15.18 1.25
CA LEU A 38 2.43 16.34 1.96
C LEU A 38 1.67 16.60 3.28
N ASP A 39 0.35 16.48 3.23
CA ASP A 39 -0.54 16.78 4.37
C ASP A 39 -1.13 15.52 5.01
N VAL A 40 -1.41 14.49 4.21
CA VAL A 40 -2.04 13.25 4.66
C VAL A 40 -1.10 12.07 4.44
N PRO A 41 -0.80 11.26 5.45
CA PRO A 41 -0.02 10.04 5.26
C PRO A 41 -0.62 9.14 4.18
N LYS A 42 0.22 8.56 3.33
CA LYS A 42 -0.24 7.67 2.26
C LYS A 42 -1.20 6.56 2.75
N PRO A 43 -0.98 5.89 3.89
CA PRO A 43 -1.92 4.88 4.38
C PRO A 43 -3.32 5.41 4.70
N LEU A 44 -3.45 6.70 4.97
CA LEU A 44 -4.72 7.38 5.25
C LEU A 44 -5.34 8.07 4.03
N PHE A 45 -4.73 7.93 2.85
CA PHE A 45 -5.29 8.45 1.60
C PHE A 45 -6.50 7.61 1.17
N ASP A 46 -7.59 8.27 0.77
CA ASP A 46 -8.84 7.59 0.41
C ASP A 46 -8.80 6.98 -0.99
N VAL A 47 -9.13 5.70 -1.05
CA VAL A 47 -9.31 4.92 -2.27
C VAL A 47 -10.65 4.19 -2.16
N ALA A 48 -11.49 4.31 -3.16
CA ALA A 48 -12.86 3.79 -3.14
C ALA A 48 -13.68 4.28 -1.93
N GLY A 49 -13.42 5.51 -1.49
CA GLY A 49 -14.12 6.16 -0.40
C GLY A 49 -13.62 5.87 1.00
N HIS A 50 -12.55 5.07 1.15
CA HIS A 50 -11.98 4.71 2.45
C HIS A 50 -10.45 4.80 2.43
N PRO A 51 -9.80 5.08 3.58
CA PRO A 51 -8.35 5.04 3.71
C PRO A 51 -7.75 3.71 3.24
N ILE A 52 -6.56 3.75 2.61
CA ILE A 52 -5.91 2.52 2.10
C ILE A 52 -5.83 1.44 3.18
N ILE A 53 -5.43 1.79 4.42
CA ILE A 53 -5.33 0.81 5.52
C ILE A 53 -6.69 0.29 6.01
N TRP A 54 -7.79 1.00 5.76
CA TRP A 54 -9.12 0.52 6.09
C TRP A 54 -9.46 -0.79 5.35
N HIS A 55 -9.03 -0.91 4.09
CA HIS A 55 -9.23 -2.14 3.31
C HIS A 55 -8.51 -3.34 3.94
N CYS A 56 -7.31 -3.12 4.50
CA CYS A 56 -6.59 -4.14 5.28
C CYS A 56 -7.38 -4.53 6.53
N LEU A 57 -7.87 -3.53 7.30
CA LEU A 57 -8.63 -3.78 8.53
C LEU A 57 -9.93 -4.51 8.26
N THR A 58 -10.65 -4.16 7.17
CA THR A 58 -11.87 -4.84 6.74
C THR A 58 -11.62 -6.33 6.44
N ALA A 59 -10.48 -6.65 5.82
CA ALA A 59 -10.12 -8.05 5.59
C ALA A 59 -9.72 -8.78 6.88
N ILE A 60 -8.95 -8.11 7.74
CA ILE A 60 -8.52 -8.65 9.04
C ILE A 60 -9.71 -8.94 9.95
N SER A 61 -10.71 -8.04 10.01
CA SER A 61 -11.91 -8.21 10.85
C SER A 61 -12.76 -9.43 10.48
N LYS A 62 -12.58 -9.97 9.28
CA LYS A 62 -13.25 -11.20 8.81
C LYS A 62 -12.51 -12.49 9.22
N VAL A 63 -11.35 -12.39 9.88
CA VAL A 63 -10.59 -13.53 10.38
C VAL A 63 -10.87 -13.69 11.88
N PRO A 64 -11.68 -14.66 12.31
CA PRO A 64 -12.15 -14.75 13.71
C PRO A 64 -11.05 -14.93 14.74
N SER A 65 -9.90 -15.51 14.35
CA SER A 65 -8.76 -15.73 15.23
C SER A 65 -7.94 -14.45 15.51
N ILE A 66 -8.20 -13.34 14.79
CA ILE A 66 -7.46 -12.07 14.96
C ILE A 66 -8.27 -11.13 15.84
N SER A 67 -7.76 -10.81 17.02
CA SER A 67 -8.35 -9.83 17.96
C SER A 67 -7.48 -8.59 18.18
N GLU A 68 -6.22 -8.61 17.76
CA GLU A 68 -5.29 -7.49 17.92
C GLU A 68 -4.56 -7.17 16.62
N VAL A 69 -4.51 -5.88 16.28
CA VAL A 69 -3.78 -5.32 15.14
C VAL A 69 -2.81 -4.25 15.62
N TYR A 70 -1.58 -4.33 15.17
CA TYR A 70 -0.56 -3.31 15.41
C TYR A 70 -0.24 -2.55 14.12
N LEU A 71 -0.32 -1.23 14.18
CA LEU A 71 0.19 -0.34 13.13
C LEU A 71 1.60 0.07 13.53
N ILE A 72 2.61 -0.25 12.72
CA ILE A 72 4.01 0.09 13.02
C ILE A 72 4.52 1.11 12.00
N GLY A 73 5.06 2.22 12.48
CA GLY A 73 5.65 3.24 11.63
C GLY A 73 6.22 4.45 12.34
N TYR A 74 6.63 5.45 11.56
CA TYR A 74 7.37 6.64 12.02
C TYR A 74 6.53 7.88 12.23
N TYR A 75 5.24 7.85 11.89
CA TYR A 75 4.38 9.00 12.05
C TYR A 75 4.16 9.31 13.53
N GLU A 76 3.84 10.57 13.85
CA GLU A 76 3.36 10.92 15.16
C GLU A 76 2.08 10.14 15.47
N GLU A 77 1.91 9.71 16.72
CA GLU A 77 0.74 8.93 17.14
C GLU A 77 -0.57 9.70 16.92
N SER A 78 -0.53 11.01 17.07
CA SER A 78 -1.67 11.91 16.83
C SER A 78 -2.26 11.79 15.44
N VAL A 79 -1.44 11.45 14.45
CA VAL A 79 -1.85 11.34 13.04
C VAL A 79 -2.82 10.18 12.81
N PHE A 80 -2.68 9.08 13.55
CA PHE A 80 -3.55 7.92 13.43
C PHE A 80 -4.65 7.86 14.49
N ARG A 81 -4.69 8.82 15.42
CA ARG A 81 -5.61 8.80 16.57
C ARG A 81 -7.07 8.73 16.15
N ASP A 82 -7.49 9.63 15.29
CA ASP A 82 -8.88 9.70 14.85
C ASP A 82 -9.26 8.46 14.02
N PHE A 83 -8.39 8.05 13.10
CA PHE A 83 -8.58 6.82 12.35
C PHE A 83 -8.72 5.58 13.25
N ILE A 84 -7.89 5.43 14.29
CA ILE A 84 -7.97 4.30 15.24
C ILE A 84 -9.27 4.37 16.04
N LYS A 85 -9.69 5.57 16.46
CA LYS A 85 -10.93 5.77 17.22
C LYS A 85 -12.15 5.38 16.38
N ASP A 86 -12.21 5.82 15.12
CA ASP A 86 -13.33 5.53 14.22
C ASP A 86 -13.34 4.04 13.84
N SER A 87 -12.18 3.47 13.55
CA SER A 87 -12.02 2.04 13.28
C SER A 87 -12.40 1.15 14.46
N ALA A 88 -12.19 1.59 15.71
CA ALA A 88 -12.61 0.84 16.90
C ALA A 88 -14.14 0.75 17.04
N VAL A 89 -14.86 1.74 16.53
CA VAL A 89 -16.34 1.72 16.48
C VAL A 89 -16.82 0.77 15.38
N GLU A 90 -16.17 0.82 14.21
CA GLU A 90 -16.54 0.03 13.04
C GLU A 90 -16.17 -1.46 13.18
N PHE A 91 -15.01 -1.74 13.79
CA PHE A 91 -14.48 -3.10 13.99
C PHE A 91 -14.37 -3.45 15.48
N PRO A 92 -15.48 -3.59 16.23
CA PRO A 92 -15.47 -3.71 17.69
C PRO A 92 -14.77 -4.97 18.21
N ASN A 93 -14.61 -5.98 17.37
CA ASN A 93 -13.93 -7.24 17.72
C ASN A 93 -12.41 -7.18 17.57
N VAL A 94 -11.86 -6.07 17.05
CA VAL A 94 -10.42 -5.92 16.76
C VAL A 94 -9.86 -4.73 17.53
N SER A 95 -8.89 -4.99 18.40
CA SER A 95 -8.13 -3.94 19.10
C SER A 95 -7.00 -3.43 18.23
N ILE A 96 -6.99 -2.13 17.90
CA ILE A 96 -5.99 -1.51 17.04
C ILE A 96 -5.07 -0.66 17.90
N LYS A 97 -3.75 -0.85 17.75
CA LYS A 97 -2.72 -0.12 18.50
C LYS A 97 -1.66 0.41 17.55
N TYR A 98 -1.26 1.66 17.73
CA TYR A 98 -0.14 2.25 17.00
C TYR A 98 1.15 2.11 17.81
N LEU A 99 2.22 1.63 17.16
CA LEU A 99 3.56 1.47 17.73
C LEU A 99 4.51 2.36 16.92
N ARG A 100 4.97 3.44 17.54
CA ARG A 100 5.81 4.43 16.88
C ARG A 100 7.28 4.00 16.90
N GLU A 101 7.89 3.94 15.72
CA GLU A 101 9.34 3.86 15.56
C GLU A 101 9.97 5.25 15.67
N TYR A 102 11.13 5.34 16.31
CA TYR A 102 11.91 6.57 16.43
C TYR A 102 13.15 6.56 15.55
N GLN A 103 13.51 5.41 15.01
CA GLN A 103 14.64 5.17 14.10
C GLN A 103 14.22 4.31 12.92
N ALA A 104 14.97 4.41 11.80
CA ALA A 104 14.76 3.60 10.59
C ALA A 104 15.27 2.17 10.78
N LEU A 105 14.48 1.29 11.38
CA LEU A 105 14.86 -0.10 11.65
C LEU A 105 14.60 -1.04 10.45
N GLY A 106 13.82 -0.61 9.47
CA GLY A 106 13.36 -1.45 8.36
C GLY A 106 12.16 -2.32 8.72
N THR A 107 11.59 -3.01 7.72
CA THR A 107 10.35 -3.79 7.88
C THR A 107 10.46 -4.89 8.93
N ALA A 108 11.58 -5.62 8.97
CA ALA A 108 11.83 -6.65 9.97
C ALA A 108 12.38 -6.09 11.29
N GLY A 109 13.18 -5.02 11.23
CA GLY A 109 13.73 -4.40 12.43
C GLY A 109 12.66 -3.81 13.32
N GLY A 110 11.65 -3.13 12.75
CA GLY A 110 10.49 -2.64 13.48
C GLY A 110 9.68 -3.74 14.15
N LEU A 111 9.45 -4.86 13.44
CA LEU A 111 8.82 -6.04 14.03
C LEU A 111 9.60 -6.56 15.25
N TYR A 112 10.92 -6.67 15.10
CA TYR A 112 11.77 -7.17 16.19
C TYR A 112 11.83 -6.22 17.39
N HIS A 113 11.83 -4.92 17.13
CA HIS A 113 11.81 -3.89 18.18
C HIS A 113 10.55 -4.03 19.06
N PHE A 114 9.40 -4.26 18.45
CA PHE A 114 8.12 -4.39 19.16
C PHE A 114 7.72 -5.85 19.45
N ARG A 115 8.64 -6.82 19.35
CA ARG A 115 8.35 -8.26 19.51
C ARG A 115 7.64 -8.60 20.82
N ASP A 116 8.01 -7.91 21.91
CA ASP A 116 7.44 -8.21 23.24
C ASP A 116 5.93 -7.86 23.29
N ALA A 117 5.52 -6.77 22.64
CA ALA A 117 4.12 -6.40 22.47
C ALA A 117 3.38 -7.37 21.54
N ILE A 118 4.01 -7.73 20.40
CA ILE A 118 3.43 -8.62 19.41
C ILE A 118 3.27 -10.04 19.98
N LEU A 119 4.26 -10.54 20.70
CA LEU A 119 4.25 -11.89 21.31
C LEU A 119 3.43 -11.99 22.58
N LYS A 120 2.95 -10.86 23.15
CA LYS A 120 2.08 -10.89 24.33
C LYS A 120 0.83 -11.73 24.03
N GLY A 121 0.49 -12.66 24.94
CA GLY A 121 -0.62 -13.61 24.72
C GLY A 121 -0.25 -14.84 23.88
N ARG A 122 1.00 -14.98 23.48
CA ARG A 122 1.56 -16.15 22.76
C ARG A 122 0.78 -16.51 21.50
N PRO A 123 0.69 -15.60 20.52
CA PRO A 123 0.05 -15.92 19.25
C PRO A 123 0.80 -17.06 18.56
N GLU A 124 0.07 -17.94 17.89
CA GLU A 124 0.65 -18.99 17.06
C GLU A 124 1.11 -18.42 15.72
N HIS A 125 0.30 -17.54 15.14
CA HIS A 125 0.55 -16.94 13.84
C HIS A 125 0.52 -15.42 13.88
N ILE A 126 1.28 -14.79 13.00
CA ILE A 126 1.35 -13.35 12.84
C ILE A 126 1.23 -13.03 11.35
N PHE A 127 0.16 -12.30 10.99
CA PHE A 127 0.09 -11.64 9.69
C PHE A 127 0.94 -10.37 9.68
N VAL A 128 1.68 -10.16 8.61
CA VAL A 128 2.39 -8.91 8.33
C VAL A 128 1.93 -8.39 6.97
N LEU A 129 1.39 -7.18 6.93
CA LEU A 129 0.84 -6.55 5.74
C LEU A 129 1.55 -5.23 5.46
N ASN A 130 1.95 -5.03 4.22
CA ASN A 130 2.39 -3.71 3.76
C ASN A 130 1.17 -2.83 3.51
N SER A 131 1.14 -1.61 4.07
CA SER A 131 0.00 -0.69 3.99
C SER A 131 -0.24 -0.09 2.60
N ASP A 132 0.63 -0.32 1.63
CA ASP A 132 0.50 0.21 0.27
C ASP A 132 0.02 -0.83 -0.76
N VAL A 133 -0.51 -1.92 -0.28
CA VAL A 133 -1.08 -3.00 -1.10
C VAL A 133 -2.57 -2.82 -1.29
N CYS A 134 -3.02 -2.96 -2.53
CA CYS A 134 -4.42 -3.02 -2.94
C CYS A 134 -4.69 -4.44 -3.46
N CYS A 135 -5.45 -5.24 -2.73
CA CYS A 135 -5.84 -6.59 -3.13
C CYS A 135 -7.08 -7.07 -2.35
N SER A 136 -7.52 -8.28 -2.61
CA SER A 136 -8.65 -8.91 -1.92
C SER A 136 -8.32 -9.41 -0.50
N PHE A 137 -7.05 -9.48 -0.13
CA PHE A 137 -6.55 -9.99 1.15
C PHE A 137 -7.14 -11.36 1.54
N PRO A 138 -6.75 -12.46 0.89
CA PRO A 138 -7.27 -13.82 1.17
C PRO A 138 -6.65 -14.41 2.46
N LEU A 139 -6.87 -13.75 3.60
CA LEU A 139 -6.19 -14.07 4.86
C LEU A 139 -6.67 -15.40 5.45
N ASN A 140 -7.96 -15.73 5.32
CA ASN A 140 -8.48 -17.00 5.79
C ASN A 140 -7.89 -18.18 5.00
N GLU A 141 -7.79 -18.04 3.69
CA GLU A 141 -7.22 -19.04 2.79
C GLU A 141 -5.72 -19.24 3.03
N MET A 142 -5.00 -18.15 3.33
CA MET A 142 -3.58 -18.24 3.72
C MET A 142 -3.42 -18.98 5.06
N LEU A 143 -4.28 -18.69 6.04
CA LEU A 143 -4.26 -19.36 7.34
C LEU A 143 -4.59 -20.85 7.19
N GLN A 144 -5.58 -21.18 6.37
CA GLN A 144 -5.93 -22.56 6.05
C GLN A 144 -4.75 -23.31 5.41
N LEU A 145 -4.10 -22.70 4.41
CA LEU A 145 -2.90 -23.28 3.78
C LEU A 145 -1.79 -23.52 4.80
N ALA A 146 -1.56 -22.58 5.73
CA ALA A 146 -0.57 -22.73 6.78
C ALA A 146 -0.86 -23.92 7.68
N GLN A 147 -2.12 -24.10 8.08
CA GLN A 147 -2.56 -25.24 8.90
C GLN A 147 -2.46 -26.58 8.16
N GLU A 148 -2.89 -26.64 6.89
CA GLU A 148 -2.84 -27.85 6.06
C GLU A 148 -1.41 -28.34 5.81
N LYS A 149 -0.46 -27.40 5.65
CA LYS A 149 0.94 -27.72 5.32
C LYS A 149 1.87 -27.71 6.52
N ASP A 150 1.37 -27.39 7.72
CA ASP A 150 2.20 -27.15 8.92
C ASP A 150 3.31 -26.11 8.61
N ALA A 151 2.91 -25.03 7.92
CA ALA A 151 3.83 -24.07 7.34
C ALA A 151 4.41 -23.12 8.38
N GLU A 152 5.71 -22.88 8.32
CA GLU A 152 6.38 -21.85 9.09
C GLU A 152 6.13 -20.44 8.55
N ALA A 153 5.93 -20.34 7.23
CA ALA A 153 5.60 -19.09 6.56
C ALA A 153 4.72 -19.32 5.31
N VAL A 154 3.82 -18.37 5.05
CA VAL A 154 3.04 -18.30 3.81
C VAL A 154 3.15 -16.88 3.26
N ILE A 155 3.49 -16.75 1.99
CA ILE A 155 3.53 -15.48 1.26
C ILE A 155 2.38 -15.42 0.25
N LEU A 156 1.73 -14.27 0.15
CA LEU A 156 0.77 -14.01 -0.92
C LEU A 156 1.52 -13.70 -2.20
N GLY A 157 1.23 -14.43 -3.26
CA GLY A 157 1.79 -14.21 -4.59
C GLY A 157 0.71 -13.98 -5.66
N THR A 158 1.06 -13.27 -6.71
CA THR A 158 0.23 -13.10 -7.91
C THR A 158 1.11 -13.12 -9.15
N ARG A 159 0.52 -13.43 -10.32
CA ARG A 159 1.23 -13.41 -11.59
C ARG A 159 1.08 -12.07 -12.28
N VAL A 160 2.19 -11.57 -12.79
CA VAL A 160 2.25 -10.34 -13.60
C VAL A 160 2.94 -10.62 -14.93
N SER A 161 2.91 -9.64 -15.84
CA SER A 161 3.68 -9.74 -17.08
C SER A 161 5.19 -9.81 -16.80
N GLU A 162 5.93 -10.42 -17.70
CA GLU A 162 7.40 -10.54 -17.61
C GLU A 162 8.09 -9.19 -17.43
N GLU A 163 7.65 -8.18 -18.19
CA GLU A 163 8.18 -6.81 -18.10
C GLU A 163 7.96 -6.15 -16.73
N ALA A 164 6.86 -6.49 -16.04
CA ALA A 164 6.53 -5.93 -14.75
C ALA A 164 7.25 -6.67 -13.60
N ALA A 165 7.55 -7.95 -13.76
CA ALA A 165 8.03 -8.83 -12.69
C ALA A 165 9.33 -8.33 -12.03
N THR A 166 10.28 -7.80 -12.82
CA THR A 166 11.57 -7.29 -12.31
C THR A 166 11.44 -6.09 -11.37
N ASN A 167 10.26 -5.43 -11.34
CA ASN A 167 10.00 -4.33 -10.40
C ASN A 167 9.59 -4.78 -9.00
N PHE A 168 9.43 -6.09 -8.77
CA PHE A 168 8.91 -6.70 -7.55
C PHE A 168 9.82 -7.83 -7.08
N GLY A 169 9.57 -8.32 -5.87
CA GLY A 169 10.19 -9.55 -5.40
C GLY A 169 9.63 -10.75 -6.16
N CYS A 170 10.50 -11.54 -6.78
CA CYS A 170 10.12 -12.72 -7.55
C CYS A 170 10.15 -13.98 -6.69
N ILE A 171 9.14 -14.82 -6.86
CA ILE A 171 8.95 -16.09 -6.16
C ILE A 171 9.13 -17.23 -7.18
N VAL A 172 10.01 -18.17 -6.89
CA VAL A 172 10.09 -19.44 -7.58
C VAL A 172 9.50 -20.50 -6.66
N SER A 173 8.46 -21.16 -7.11
CA SER A 173 7.75 -22.18 -6.31
C SER A 173 7.56 -23.48 -7.09
N ASP A 174 7.47 -24.56 -6.35
CA ASP A 174 7.05 -25.85 -6.89
C ASP A 174 5.54 -25.80 -7.21
N SER A 175 5.17 -26.13 -8.43
CA SER A 175 3.79 -26.04 -8.94
C SER A 175 2.81 -26.99 -8.26
N HIS A 176 3.27 -28.12 -7.71
CA HIS A 176 2.44 -29.14 -7.08
C HIS A 176 2.30 -28.92 -5.57
N THR A 177 3.42 -28.63 -4.91
CA THR A 177 3.44 -28.48 -3.45
C THR A 177 3.15 -27.06 -3.01
N ARG A 178 3.28 -26.06 -3.89
CA ARG A 178 3.26 -24.61 -3.59
C ARG A 178 4.39 -24.17 -2.67
N ARG A 179 5.43 -25.00 -2.47
CA ARG A 179 6.58 -24.63 -1.67
C ARG A 179 7.42 -23.60 -2.40
N VAL A 180 7.83 -22.55 -1.70
CA VAL A 180 8.79 -21.57 -2.21
C VAL A 180 10.17 -22.22 -2.24
N LEU A 181 10.79 -22.21 -3.42
CA LEU A 181 12.12 -22.76 -3.66
C LEU A 181 13.18 -21.65 -3.60
N HIS A 182 12.86 -20.48 -4.16
CA HIS A 182 13.73 -19.31 -4.13
C HIS A 182 12.90 -18.03 -4.06
N TYR A 183 13.47 -17.02 -3.40
CA TYR A 183 12.94 -15.66 -3.37
C TYR A 183 14.07 -14.67 -3.71
N VAL A 184 13.81 -13.76 -4.66
CA VAL A 184 14.76 -12.73 -5.06
C VAL A 184 14.06 -11.37 -5.14
N GLU A 185 14.51 -10.41 -4.35
CA GLU A 185 13.96 -9.06 -4.36
C GLU A 185 14.48 -8.26 -5.53
N LYS A 186 13.60 -7.86 -6.45
CA LYS A 186 13.87 -7.04 -7.65
C LYS A 186 15.09 -7.53 -8.45
N PRO A 187 15.02 -8.70 -9.05
CA PRO A 187 16.11 -9.26 -9.81
C PRO A 187 16.46 -8.37 -11.03
N GLU A 188 17.73 -8.36 -11.42
CA GLU A 188 18.21 -7.62 -12.61
C GLU A 188 17.70 -8.24 -13.93
N SER A 189 17.44 -9.55 -13.93
CA SER A 189 16.89 -10.29 -15.06
C SER A 189 15.59 -10.97 -14.65
N HIS A 190 14.76 -11.31 -15.64
CA HIS A 190 13.53 -12.06 -15.41
C HIS A 190 13.82 -13.46 -14.84
N ILE A 191 13.20 -13.79 -13.70
CA ILE A 191 13.33 -15.09 -13.03
C ILE A 191 11.98 -15.82 -13.00
N SER A 192 10.90 -15.10 -12.63
CA SER A 192 9.57 -15.66 -12.49
C SER A 192 8.51 -14.57 -12.68
N ASN A 193 7.36 -14.95 -13.22
CA ASN A 193 6.19 -14.07 -13.30
C ASN A 193 5.40 -14.02 -11.99
N LEU A 194 5.67 -14.94 -11.06
CA LEU A 194 5.04 -14.97 -9.74
C LEU A 194 5.76 -14.00 -8.82
N ILE A 195 5.04 -13.00 -8.32
CA ILE A 195 5.62 -11.92 -7.52
C ILE A 195 5.03 -11.85 -6.12
N ASN A 196 5.79 -11.26 -5.21
CA ASN A 196 5.42 -10.96 -3.85
C ASN A 196 4.38 -9.84 -3.77
N CYS A 197 3.26 -10.12 -3.14
CA CYS A 197 2.16 -9.17 -2.95
C CYS A 197 2.31 -8.27 -1.70
N GLY A 198 3.28 -8.51 -0.83
CA GLY A 198 3.46 -7.74 0.41
C GLY A 198 2.48 -8.10 1.52
N VAL A 199 1.99 -9.32 1.52
CA VAL A 199 1.15 -9.91 2.57
C VAL A 199 1.76 -11.24 2.98
N TYR A 200 2.01 -11.41 4.27
CA TYR A 200 2.72 -12.54 4.83
C TYR A 200 2.01 -13.11 6.04
N LEU A 201 2.09 -14.40 6.23
CA LEU A 201 1.73 -15.12 7.44
C LEU A 201 2.94 -15.88 7.95
N PHE A 202 3.30 -15.68 9.20
CA PHE A 202 4.43 -16.34 9.83
C PHE A 202 4.01 -17.07 11.10
N SER A 203 4.64 -18.22 11.38
CA SER A 203 4.67 -18.77 12.73
C SER A 203 5.46 -17.83 13.64
N ALA A 204 4.91 -17.52 14.82
CA ALA A 204 5.58 -16.66 15.79
C ALA A 204 6.91 -17.25 16.27
N ASP A 205 6.99 -18.59 16.37
CA ASP A 205 8.17 -19.33 16.81
C ASP A 205 9.33 -19.29 15.78
N VAL A 206 9.04 -18.91 14.52
CA VAL A 206 10.04 -18.83 13.44
C VAL A 206 10.41 -17.40 13.08
N LEU A 207 9.43 -16.50 13.04
CA LEU A 207 9.66 -15.11 12.58
C LEU A 207 10.75 -14.39 13.39
N PHE A 208 10.60 -14.32 14.71
CA PHE A 208 11.52 -13.55 15.55
C PHE A 208 12.91 -14.17 15.69
N PRO A 209 13.08 -15.51 15.80
CA PRO A 209 14.37 -16.14 15.70
C PRO A 209 15.08 -15.89 14.36
N SER A 210 14.36 -15.90 13.24
CA SER A 210 14.90 -15.60 11.90
C SER A 210 15.41 -14.15 11.82
N ILE A 211 14.62 -13.18 12.31
CA ILE A 211 15.06 -11.78 12.37
C ILE A 211 16.29 -11.62 13.27
N ARG A 212 16.31 -12.25 14.44
CA ARG A 212 17.46 -12.25 15.36
C ARG A 212 18.71 -12.80 14.69
N SER A 213 18.58 -13.88 13.92
CA SER A 213 19.70 -14.48 13.19
C SER A 213 20.24 -13.55 12.10
N ALA A 214 19.36 -12.85 11.38
CA ALA A 214 19.75 -11.84 10.39
C ALA A 214 20.48 -10.64 11.02
N ILE A 215 20.00 -10.16 12.17
CA ILE A 215 20.66 -9.11 12.94
C ILE A 215 22.08 -9.56 13.33
N LYS A 216 22.24 -10.76 13.92
CA LYS A 216 23.54 -11.30 14.29
C LYS A 216 24.50 -11.40 13.11
N ARG A 217 24.04 -11.95 11.97
CA ARG A 217 24.89 -12.06 10.76
C ARG A 217 25.41 -10.72 10.27
N ARG A 218 24.65 -9.63 10.42
CA ARG A 218 25.11 -8.29 10.07
C ARG A 218 26.12 -7.74 11.07
N THR A 219 25.89 -7.97 12.36
CA THR A 219 26.79 -7.53 13.44
C THR A 219 28.11 -8.29 13.39
N ASP A 220 28.06 -9.61 13.09
CA ASP A 220 29.23 -10.48 13.07
C ASP A 220 30.04 -10.42 11.76
N ARG A 221 29.53 -9.74 10.70
CA ARG A 221 30.35 -9.48 9.50
C ARG A 221 31.53 -8.61 9.92
N PRO A 222 32.78 -9.10 9.81
CA PRO A 222 33.93 -8.26 10.10
C PRO A 222 33.84 -7.04 9.21
N ARG A 223 33.99 -5.85 9.80
CA ARG A 223 34.27 -4.63 9.04
C ARG A 223 35.49 -4.92 8.20
N LEU A 224 35.34 -5.41 6.99
CA LEU A 224 36.37 -5.38 5.99
C LEU A 224 36.62 -3.88 5.79
N ALA A 225 37.59 -3.37 6.58
CA ALA A 225 38.19 -2.10 6.31
C ALA A 225 38.54 -2.14 4.83
N SER A 226 37.92 -1.28 4.05
CA SER A 226 38.25 -1.09 2.66
C SER A 226 39.71 -0.69 2.65
N TYR A 227 40.62 -1.65 2.39
CA TYR A 227 41.95 -1.39 1.93
C TYR A 227 41.82 -0.72 0.56
N ARG A 228 41.42 0.53 0.55
CA ARG A 228 41.62 1.40 -0.59
C ARG A 228 43.10 1.77 -0.59
N SER A 229 43.77 1.26 -1.61
CA SER A 229 45.11 1.64 -1.99
C SER A 229 45.30 3.16 -1.87
N SER A 230 46.43 3.53 -1.25
CA SER A 230 46.86 4.86 -0.85
C SER A 230 47.13 5.84 -2.00
N GLU A 231 46.22 6.03 -2.92
CA GLU A 231 46.42 6.95 -4.06
C GLU A 231 45.32 7.99 -4.28
N ASN A 232 44.59 8.42 -3.24
CA ASN A 232 43.80 9.66 -3.32
C ASN A 232 43.50 10.21 -1.93
N LEU A 233 44.48 10.87 -1.34
CA LEU A 233 44.42 11.42 0.03
C LEU A 233 43.89 12.87 0.10
N ALA A 234 43.26 13.40 -0.94
CA ALA A 234 42.89 14.83 -0.98
C ALA A 234 41.40 15.15 -1.07
N SER A 235 40.48 14.19 -1.12
CA SER A 235 39.03 14.47 -1.22
C SER A 235 38.14 13.68 -0.24
N SER A 236 38.69 13.16 0.85
CA SER A 236 37.98 12.31 1.82
C SER A 236 37.79 12.94 3.20
N PHE A 237 37.56 14.26 3.24
CA PHE A 237 37.00 14.89 4.44
C PHE A 237 35.54 15.26 4.15
N MET A 238 34.62 14.59 4.81
CA MET A 238 33.15 14.71 4.79
C MET A 238 32.42 13.59 4.02
N ILE A 239 32.62 12.35 4.42
CA ILE A 239 31.58 11.33 4.29
C ILE A 239 31.15 11.05 5.72
N ASP A 240 29.89 11.38 6.03
CA ASP A 240 29.29 11.17 7.33
C ASP A 240 29.34 9.67 7.69
N ASP A 241 30.17 9.31 8.67
CA ASP A 241 30.20 7.99 9.31
C ASP A 241 28.81 7.58 9.85
N ASP A 242 27.91 8.54 10.04
CA ASP A 242 26.55 8.36 10.51
C ASP A 242 25.61 7.71 9.45
N GLU A 243 25.79 7.97 8.15
CA GLU A 243 24.97 7.34 7.10
C GLU A 243 25.30 5.86 6.89
N GLU A 244 26.56 5.47 7.01
CA GLU A 244 27.01 4.09 6.86
C GLU A 244 26.66 3.25 8.09
N SER A 245 26.70 3.85 9.28
CA SER A 245 26.27 3.25 10.54
C SER A 245 24.75 3.00 10.55
N GLN A 246 23.94 3.94 10.07
CA GLN A 246 22.48 3.79 9.97
C GLN A 246 22.06 2.73 8.95
N LYS A 247 22.81 2.54 7.84
CA LYS A 247 22.53 1.46 6.86
C LYS A 247 22.69 0.06 7.43
N ASN A 248 23.53 -0.12 8.44
CA ASN A 248 23.78 -1.41 9.08
C ASN A 248 22.69 -1.84 10.06
N GLU A 249 21.85 -0.91 10.54
CA GLU A 249 20.76 -1.20 11.50
C GLU A 249 19.44 -1.58 10.82
N VAL A 250 19.28 -1.27 9.53
CA VAL A 250 18.04 -1.50 8.78
C VAL A 250 17.92 -2.94 8.33
N ILE A 251 17.03 -3.72 8.95
CA ILE A 251 16.70 -5.10 8.55
C ILE A 251 15.37 -5.12 7.80
N ARG A 252 15.35 -5.72 6.61
CA ARG A 252 14.17 -5.79 5.74
C ARG A 252 13.71 -7.24 5.59
N LEU A 253 12.40 -7.47 5.67
CA LEU A 253 11.83 -8.81 5.48
C LEU A 253 12.21 -9.37 4.11
N GLU A 254 12.06 -8.58 3.07
CA GLU A 254 12.19 -8.99 1.68
C GLU A 254 13.65 -9.32 1.30
N GLN A 255 14.61 -8.58 1.84
CA GLN A 255 16.03 -8.72 1.48
C GLN A 255 16.81 -9.64 2.41
N ASP A 256 16.44 -9.67 3.70
CA ASP A 256 17.28 -10.25 4.74
C ASP A 256 16.67 -11.53 5.34
N ILE A 257 15.36 -11.78 5.14
CA ILE A 257 14.64 -12.86 5.81
C ILE A 257 14.04 -13.86 4.83
N LEU A 258 13.28 -13.39 3.81
CA LEU A 258 12.52 -14.29 2.94
C LEU A 258 13.40 -15.23 2.10
N GLY A 259 14.59 -14.77 1.68
CA GLY A 259 15.54 -15.62 0.96
C GLY A 259 15.98 -16.84 1.79
N ASP A 260 16.37 -16.59 3.04
CA ASP A 260 16.79 -17.66 3.95
C ASP A 260 15.64 -18.61 4.34
N MET A 261 14.41 -18.08 4.45
CA MET A 261 13.23 -18.90 4.72
C MET A 261 12.94 -19.88 3.59
N ALA A 262 13.26 -19.54 2.34
CA ALA A 262 13.09 -20.44 1.20
C ALA A 262 13.90 -21.73 1.34
N ASP A 263 15.04 -21.69 2.02
CA ASP A 263 15.89 -22.86 2.26
C ASP A 263 15.29 -23.82 3.31
N ASN A 264 14.39 -23.36 4.19
CA ASN A 264 13.85 -24.13 5.32
C ASN A 264 12.72 -25.14 4.96
N LYS A 265 12.32 -25.24 3.69
CA LYS A 265 11.31 -26.20 3.17
C LYS A 265 9.88 -26.05 3.72
N GLN A 266 9.61 -25.20 4.71
CA GLN A 266 8.29 -24.94 5.30
C GLN A 266 7.74 -23.56 4.95
N PHE A 267 8.22 -22.98 3.83
CA PHE A 267 7.76 -21.73 3.28
C PHE A 267 6.93 -21.98 2.02
N PHE A 268 5.69 -21.50 2.00
CA PHE A 268 4.73 -21.75 0.93
C PHE A 268 4.20 -20.45 0.34
N VAL A 269 3.73 -20.52 -0.90
CA VAL A 269 3.04 -19.41 -1.57
C VAL A 269 1.56 -19.73 -1.71
N TYR A 270 0.72 -18.77 -1.31
CA TYR A 270 -0.68 -18.73 -1.70
C TYR A 270 -0.78 -17.85 -2.96
N GLU A 271 -1.05 -18.47 -4.11
CA GLU A 271 -1.19 -17.76 -5.37
C GLU A 271 -2.64 -17.28 -5.53
N THR A 272 -2.85 -15.95 -5.65
CA THR A 272 -4.15 -15.36 -5.91
C THR A 272 -4.32 -15.02 -7.38
N ASN A 273 -5.51 -15.28 -7.91
CA ASN A 273 -5.95 -14.83 -9.24
C ASN A 273 -6.85 -13.60 -9.17
N ASP A 274 -7.10 -13.09 -7.96
CA ASP A 274 -7.87 -11.86 -7.76
C ASP A 274 -6.97 -10.63 -7.99
N PHE A 275 -7.56 -9.44 -8.02
CA PHE A 275 -6.80 -8.23 -8.28
C PHE A 275 -5.71 -7.98 -7.24
N TRP A 276 -4.60 -7.43 -7.72
CA TRP A 276 -3.51 -6.94 -6.90
C TRP A 276 -2.85 -5.72 -7.54
N ARG A 277 -2.51 -4.73 -6.72
CA ARG A 277 -1.74 -3.58 -7.12
C ARG A 277 -0.99 -2.96 -5.95
N GLN A 278 0.22 -2.49 -6.19
CA GLN A 278 0.95 -1.69 -5.22
C GLN A 278 0.75 -0.19 -5.48
N ILE A 279 0.34 0.56 -4.47
CA ILE A 279 0.11 2.00 -4.54
C ILE A 279 1.43 2.72 -4.21
N LYS A 280 2.37 2.77 -5.17
CA LYS A 280 3.70 3.39 -4.99
C LYS A 280 3.69 4.90 -5.24
N THR A 281 2.97 5.33 -6.26
CA THR A 281 2.90 6.72 -6.73
C THR A 281 1.48 7.23 -6.65
N ALA A 282 1.29 8.54 -6.63
CA ALA A 282 -0.03 9.15 -6.66
C ALA A 282 -0.87 8.66 -7.85
N GLY A 283 -0.24 8.47 -9.02
CA GLY A 283 -0.88 7.91 -10.20
C GLY A 283 -1.44 6.51 -10.02
N SER A 284 -0.89 5.71 -9.09
CA SER A 284 -1.37 4.35 -8.81
C SER A 284 -2.71 4.34 -8.05
N ALA A 285 -3.13 5.46 -7.48
CA ALA A 285 -4.39 5.54 -6.72
C ALA A 285 -5.62 5.38 -7.63
N ILE A 286 -5.61 5.93 -8.84
CA ILE A 286 -6.74 5.82 -9.78
C ILE A 286 -7.05 4.36 -10.14
N PRO A 287 -6.10 3.55 -10.64
CA PRO A 287 -6.41 2.14 -10.92
C PRO A 287 -6.70 1.33 -9.65
N ALA A 288 -6.12 1.66 -8.50
CA ALA A 288 -6.49 1.03 -7.23
C ALA A 288 -7.94 1.34 -6.85
N ASN A 289 -8.37 2.60 -7.01
CA ASN A 289 -9.76 3.03 -6.82
C ASN A 289 -10.72 2.22 -7.72
N ALA A 290 -10.40 2.09 -9.00
CA ALA A 290 -11.19 1.31 -9.94
C ALA A 290 -11.31 -0.16 -9.52
N LEU A 291 -10.21 -0.80 -9.11
CA LEU A 291 -10.19 -2.21 -8.68
C LEU A 291 -11.06 -2.46 -7.45
N TYR A 292 -10.95 -1.63 -6.42
CA TYR A 292 -11.80 -1.75 -5.22
C TYR A 292 -13.27 -1.47 -5.51
N LEU A 293 -13.57 -0.45 -6.31
CA LEU A 293 -14.96 -0.15 -6.71
C LEU A 293 -15.59 -1.28 -7.55
N GLN A 294 -14.82 -1.86 -8.48
CA GLN A 294 -15.25 -3.02 -9.27
C GLN A 294 -15.50 -4.25 -8.38
N LYS A 295 -14.63 -4.50 -7.40
CA LYS A 295 -14.83 -5.57 -6.42
C LYS A 295 -16.08 -5.33 -5.57
N ALA A 296 -16.31 -4.10 -5.09
CA ALA A 296 -17.51 -3.73 -4.36
C ALA A 296 -18.77 -3.95 -5.20
N LYS A 297 -18.74 -3.61 -6.51
CA LYS A 297 -19.84 -3.89 -7.45
C LYS A 297 -20.09 -5.39 -7.60
N GLN A 298 -19.03 -6.20 -7.77
CA GLN A 298 -19.15 -7.65 -7.91
C GLN A 298 -19.72 -8.33 -6.65
N SER A 299 -19.36 -7.82 -5.47
CA SER A 299 -19.88 -8.31 -4.18
C SER A 299 -21.27 -7.78 -3.82
N GLY A 300 -21.84 -6.89 -4.64
CA GLY A 300 -23.15 -6.29 -4.37
C GLY A 300 -23.16 -5.33 -3.17
N SER A 301 -22.04 -4.62 -2.93
CA SER A 301 -21.95 -3.67 -1.82
C SER A 301 -23.02 -2.60 -1.90
N LYS A 302 -23.64 -2.31 -0.75
CA LYS A 302 -24.67 -1.25 -0.60
C LYS A 302 -24.08 0.15 -0.51
N ASP A 303 -22.74 0.27 -0.39
CA ASP A 303 -22.06 1.56 -0.27
C ASP A 303 -21.93 2.28 -1.62
N LEU A 304 -22.17 1.55 -2.71
CA LEU A 304 -22.13 2.13 -4.05
C LEU A 304 -23.45 2.82 -4.39
N ALA A 305 -23.33 3.95 -5.08
CA ALA A 305 -24.50 4.65 -5.62
C ALA A 305 -25.30 3.76 -6.60
N PRO A 306 -26.64 3.76 -6.51
CA PRO A 306 -27.48 2.98 -7.42
C PRO A 306 -27.34 3.49 -8.86
N PRO A 307 -27.40 2.58 -9.86
CA PRO A 307 -27.34 2.98 -11.26
C PRO A 307 -28.54 3.87 -11.64
N SER A 308 -28.27 4.89 -12.46
CA SER A 308 -29.31 5.79 -13.01
C SER A 308 -28.89 6.24 -14.41
N ALA A 309 -29.73 7.08 -15.05
CA ALA A 309 -29.38 7.68 -16.34
C ALA A 309 -28.10 8.52 -16.31
N ASN A 310 -27.76 9.05 -15.13
CA ASN A 310 -26.58 9.90 -14.91
C ASN A 310 -25.46 9.25 -14.06
N ILE A 311 -25.68 8.02 -13.55
CA ILE A 311 -24.70 7.27 -12.75
C ILE A 311 -24.39 5.95 -13.44
N ILE A 312 -23.16 5.83 -13.96
CA ILE A 312 -22.63 4.61 -14.58
C ILE A 312 -21.78 3.88 -13.53
N PRO A 313 -22.24 2.72 -12.99
CA PRO A 313 -21.52 2.02 -11.92
C PRO A 313 -20.18 1.43 -12.38
N PRO A 314 -19.22 1.27 -11.44
CA PRO A 314 -19.32 1.54 -10.01
C PRO A 314 -18.98 3.00 -9.66
N VAL A 315 -19.75 3.56 -8.74
CA VAL A 315 -19.54 4.92 -8.20
C VAL A 315 -19.77 4.90 -6.69
N TYR A 316 -18.82 5.42 -5.93
CA TYR A 316 -18.97 5.69 -4.50
C TYR A 316 -19.28 7.18 -4.30
N ILE A 317 -20.29 7.49 -3.51
CA ILE A 317 -20.65 8.86 -3.12
C ILE A 317 -20.78 8.89 -1.60
N HIS A 318 -19.92 9.66 -0.93
CA HIS A 318 -20.01 9.82 0.52
C HIS A 318 -21.38 10.42 0.92
N PRO A 319 -22.00 9.95 2.01
CA PRO A 319 -23.35 10.42 2.42
C PRO A 319 -23.48 11.93 2.63
N THR A 320 -22.38 12.62 2.95
CA THR A 320 -22.36 14.09 3.13
C THR A 320 -22.04 14.87 1.86
N ALA A 321 -21.71 14.18 0.76
CA ALA A 321 -21.44 14.83 -0.52
C ALA A 321 -22.74 15.33 -1.17
N GLN A 322 -22.63 16.41 -1.93
CA GLN A 322 -23.77 17.01 -2.64
C GLN A 322 -23.55 16.89 -4.15
N VAL A 323 -24.35 16.05 -4.79
CA VAL A 323 -24.26 15.82 -6.23
C VAL A 323 -25.54 16.26 -6.89
N HIS A 324 -25.44 17.18 -7.85
CA HIS A 324 -26.59 17.66 -8.58
C HIS A 324 -27.18 16.54 -9.46
N PRO A 325 -28.51 16.38 -9.56
CA PRO A 325 -29.16 15.29 -10.30
C PRO A 325 -28.79 15.19 -11.79
N THR A 326 -28.37 16.30 -12.41
CA THR A 326 -27.93 16.32 -13.82
C THR A 326 -26.45 16.05 -14.02
N ALA A 327 -25.65 15.94 -12.92
CA ALA A 327 -24.25 15.58 -13.01
C ALA A 327 -24.09 14.13 -13.46
N LYS A 328 -23.10 13.85 -14.33
CA LYS A 328 -22.84 12.52 -14.87
C LYS A 328 -21.62 11.93 -14.20
N LEU A 329 -21.80 10.86 -13.44
CA LEU A 329 -20.74 10.21 -12.69
C LEU A 329 -20.47 8.80 -13.21
N GLY A 330 -19.20 8.42 -13.27
CA GLY A 330 -18.77 7.06 -13.51
C GLY A 330 -18.31 6.75 -14.94
N PRO A 331 -17.79 5.53 -15.12
CA PRO A 331 -17.52 4.53 -14.08
C PRO A 331 -16.28 4.88 -13.23
N ASN A 332 -16.08 4.08 -12.16
CA ASN A 332 -14.89 4.09 -11.32
C ASN A 332 -14.61 5.48 -10.66
N VAL A 333 -15.62 6.08 -10.09
CA VAL A 333 -15.54 7.37 -9.42
C VAL A 333 -15.77 7.23 -7.92
N SER A 334 -14.99 7.91 -7.11
CA SER A 334 -15.25 8.12 -5.69
C SER A 334 -15.37 9.61 -5.38
N ILE A 335 -16.45 9.98 -4.68
CA ILE A 335 -16.73 11.34 -4.22
C ILE A 335 -16.64 11.36 -2.71
N GLY A 336 -15.68 12.14 -2.19
CA GLY A 336 -15.37 12.24 -0.76
C GLY A 336 -16.36 13.06 0.06
N PRO A 337 -16.13 13.13 1.38
CA PRO A 337 -16.98 13.85 2.30
C PRO A 337 -17.15 15.34 1.91
N ARG A 338 -18.37 15.87 2.05
CA ARG A 338 -18.73 17.27 1.80
C ARG A 338 -18.30 17.83 0.45
N ALA A 339 -17.84 16.97 -0.47
CA ALA A 339 -17.56 17.40 -1.85
C ALA A 339 -18.85 17.78 -2.58
N THR A 340 -18.74 18.76 -3.46
CA THR A 340 -19.90 19.25 -4.26
C THR A 340 -19.64 19.03 -5.75
N VAL A 341 -20.65 18.51 -6.45
CA VAL A 341 -20.63 18.34 -7.91
C VAL A 341 -21.86 19.01 -8.49
N ASP A 342 -21.66 20.12 -9.19
CA ASP A 342 -22.71 20.98 -9.69
C ASP A 342 -23.37 20.44 -10.98
N ALA A 343 -24.42 21.16 -11.46
CA ALA A 343 -25.22 20.77 -12.62
C ALA A 343 -24.37 20.57 -13.88
N GLY A 344 -24.68 19.55 -14.67
CA GLY A 344 -24.01 19.27 -15.96
C GLY A 344 -22.57 18.77 -15.87
N ALA A 345 -21.97 18.79 -14.71
CA ALA A 345 -20.59 18.33 -14.54
C ALA A 345 -20.44 16.83 -14.86
N ARG A 346 -19.27 16.46 -15.38
CA ARG A 346 -18.92 15.07 -15.72
C ARG A 346 -17.69 14.61 -14.97
N VAL A 347 -17.79 13.51 -14.23
CA VAL A 347 -16.65 12.91 -13.51
C VAL A 347 -16.54 11.44 -13.91
N LYS A 348 -15.36 11.02 -14.36
CA LYS A 348 -15.09 9.65 -14.80
C LYS A 348 -13.67 9.22 -14.40
N GLU A 349 -13.54 7.96 -13.96
CA GLU A 349 -12.22 7.36 -13.61
C GLU A 349 -11.40 8.29 -12.69
N SER A 350 -12.02 8.85 -11.66
CA SER A 350 -11.44 9.93 -10.87
C SER A 350 -11.76 9.80 -9.39
N ILE A 351 -10.89 10.39 -8.58
CA ILE A 351 -11.06 10.52 -7.13
C ILE A 351 -11.28 12.01 -6.82
N VAL A 352 -12.38 12.34 -6.19
CA VAL A 352 -12.70 13.68 -5.69
C VAL A 352 -12.64 13.61 -4.17
N LEU A 353 -11.70 14.32 -3.57
CA LEU A 353 -11.45 14.26 -2.14
C LEU A 353 -12.35 15.22 -1.35
N GLU A 354 -12.23 15.17 -0.04
CA GLU A 354 -13.04 15.92 0.91
C GLU A 354 -13.04 17.43 0.63
N ASP A 355 -14.21 18.06 0.78
CA ASP A 355 -14.47 19.50 0.57
C ASP A 355 -14.12 20.02 -0.85
N ALA A 356 -13.90 19.15 -1.83
CA ALA A 356 -13.64 19.58 -3.20
C ALA A 356 -14.90 20.07 -3.91
N GLU A 357 -14.75 21.08 -4.77
CA GLU A 357 -15.84 21.69 -5.52
C GLU A 357 -15.68 21.49 -7.03
N ILE A 358 -16.62 20.80 -7.67
CA ILE A 358 -16.69 20.65 -9.13
C ILE A 358 -17.84 21.51 -9.65
N LYS A 359 -17.51 22.64 -10.30
CA LYS A 359 -18.52 23.60 -10.76
C LYS A 359 -19.25 23.10 -12.01
N HIS A 360 -20.36 23.79 -12.32
CA HIS A 360 -21.30 23.39 -13.37
C HIS A 360 -20.61 23.22 -14.74
N ASP A 361 -21.08 22.25 -15.51
CA ASP A 361 -20.65 21.96 -16.87
C ASP A 361 -19.15 21.64 -17.03
N SER A 362 -18.41 21.42 -15.92
CA SER A 362 -17.01 21.05 -15.94
C SER A 362 -16.81 19.55 -16.22
N CYS A 363 -15.58 19.19 -16.59
CA CYS A 363 -15.24 17.82 -16.96
C CYS A 363 -13.98 17.36 -16.21
N VAL A 364 -14.11 16.28 -15.41
CA VAL A 364 -13.02 15.68 -14.64
C VAL A 364 -12.82 14.23 -15.06
N LEU A 365 -11.69 13.92 -15.69
CA LEU A 365 -11.42 12.61 -16.28
C LEU A 365 -10.03 12.12 -15.87
N TYR A 366 -9.91 10.89 -15.39
CA TYR A 366 -8.60 10.28 -15.04
C TYR A 366 -7.75 11.20 -14.14
N SER A 367 -8.38 11.74 -13.10
CA SER A 367 -7.79 12.80 -12.29
C SER A 367 -8.05 12.60 -10.80
N ILE A 368 -7.16 13.15 -9.97
CA ILE A 368 -7.35 13.27 -8.53
C ILE A 368 -7.55 14.74 -8.20
N ILE A 369 -8.69 15.07 -7.63
CA ILE A 369 -9.01 16.43 -7.15
C ILE A 369 -8.77 16.45 -5.65
N GLY A 370 -7.73 17.18 -5.24
CA GLY A 370 -7.27 17.26 -3.85
C GLY A 370 -8.27 17.93 -2.91
N TRP A 371 -8.00 17.80 -1.62
CA TRP A 371 -8.83 18.35 -0.55
C TRP A 371 -9.08 19.84 -0.73
N SER A 372 -10.31 20.29 -0.56
CA SER A 372 -10.74 21.69 -0.65
C SER A 372 -10.33 22.38 -1.98
N SER A 373 -10.11 21.59 -3.03
CA SER A 373 -9.76 22.13 -4.35
C SER A 373 -11.00 22.44 -5.17
N ARG A 374 -10.90 23.44 -6.05
CA ARG A 374 -12.00 23.88 -6.89
C ARG A 374 -11.68 23.73 -8.38
N VAL A 375 -12.60 23.09 -9.11
CA VAL A 375 -12.61 23.07 -10.57
C VAL A 375 -13.68 24.05 -11.04
N GLY A 376 -13.29 25.09 -11.79
CA GLY A 376 -14.17 26.15 -12.26
C GLY A 376 -15.24 25.66 -13.26
N ALA A 377 -16.21 26.51 -13.52
CA ALA A 377 -17.28 26.23 -14.48
C ALA A 377 -16.70 26.09 -15.90
N TRP A 378 -17.20 25.09 -16.66
CA TRP A 378 -16.74 24.79 -18.03
C TRP A 378 -15.27 24.39 -18.11
N ALA A 379 -14.57 24.24 -16.98
CA ALA A 379 -13.19 23.81 -16.96
C ALA A 379 -13.05 22.31 -17.28
N ARG A 380 -11.87 21.94 -17.81
CA ARG A 380 -11.58 20.56 -18.16
C ARG A 380 -10.28 20.12 -17.49
N VAL A 381 -10.40 19.20 -16.53
CA VAL A 381 -9.27 18.58 -15.83
C VAL A 381 -9.19 17.12 -16.28
N GLU A 382 -8.13 16.78 -17.01
CA GLU A 382 -8.05 15.46 -17.62
C GLU A 382 -6.67 14.82 -17.56
N GLY A 383 -6.64 13.51 -17.45
CA GLY A 383 -5.49 12.65 -17.65
C GLY A 383 -5.61 11.84 -18.93
N THR A 384 -4.55 11.13 -19.28
CA THR A 384 -4.54 10.16 -20.37
C THR A 384 -4.91 8.77 -19.82
N PRO A 385 -5.89 8.07 -20.42
CA PRO A 385 -6.23 6.72 -20.04
C PRO A 385 -5.02 5.77 -20.10
N THR A 386 -4.85 4.97 -19.06
CA THR A 386 -3.87 3.87 -19.05
C THR A 386 -4.60 2.57 -18.72
N PRO A 387 -4.23 1.43 -19.30
CA PRO A 387 -4.85 0.14 -18.97
C PRO A 387 -4.72 -0.14 -17.48
N VAL A 388 -5.78 -0.65 -16.85
CA VAL A 388 -5.79 -1.01 -15.41
C VAL A 388 -4.74 -2.08 -15.10
N THR A 389 -4.44 -2.94 -16.05
CA THR A 389 -3.40 -3.97 -15.96
C THR A 389 -1.97 -3.41 -15.98
N SER A 390 -1.77 -2.20 -16.51
CA SER A 390 -0.45 -1.57 -16.55
C SER A 390 -0.02 -1.09 -15.17
N HIS A 391 1.13 -1.55 -14.69
CA HIS A 391 1.77 -1.04 -13.48
C HIS A 391 2.50 0.29 -13.71
N ASN A 392 2.62 0.74 -14.95
CA ASN A 392 3.22 2.03 -15.29
C ASN A 392 2.16 3.12 -15.29
N THR A 393 2.38 4.16 -14.48
CA THR A 393 1.49 5.33 -14.34
C THR A 393 2.00 6.58 -15.05
N SER A 394 3.03 6.42 -15.86
CA SER A 394 3.65 7.52 -16.63
C SER A 394 3.53 7.26 -18.12
N ILE A 395 3.44 8.33 -18.87
CA ILE A 395 3.48 8.32 -20.34
C ILE A 395 4.68 9.14 -20.83
N VAL A 396 5.12 8.87 -22.05
CA VAL A 396 6.18 9.69 -22.69
C VAL A 396 5.51 10.64 -23.67
N LYS A 397 5.73 11.94 -23.48
CA LYS A 397 5.29 13.00 -24.40
C LYS A 397 6.48 13.86 -24.77
N ASN A 398 6.73 14.01 -26.06
CA ASN A 398 7.87 14.80 -26.59
C ASN A 398 9.23 14.38 -25.98
N GLY A 399 9.41 13.06 -25.72
CA GLY A 399 10.64 12.53 -25.12
C GLY A 399 10.74 12.69 -23.61
N VAL A 400 9.78 13.36 -22.97
CA VAL A 400 9.75 13.58 -21.50
C VAL A 400 8.74 12.62 -20.88
N LYS A 401 9.14 12.00 -19.76
CA LYS A 401 8.27 11.15 -18.96
C LYS A 401 7.40 12.04 -18.07
N VAL A 402 6.10 12.02 -18.31
CA VAL A 402 5.11 12.79 -17.53
C VAL A 402 4.11 11.84 -16.87
N GLN A 403 3.40 12.33 -15.85
CA GLN A 403 2.34 11.59 -15.20
C GLN A 403 1.16 11.38 -16.17
N ALA A 404 0.61 10.19 -16.24
CA ALA A 404 -0.53 9.89 -17.12
C ALA A 404 -1.81 10.59 -16.66
N ILE A 405 -2.00 10.75 -15.35
CA ILE A 405 -3.17 11.38 -14.77
C ILE A 405 -2.91 12.85 -14.41
N THR A 406 -3.97 13.64 -14.22
CA THR A 406 -3.85 14.96 -13.59
C THR A 406 -4.11 14.85 -12.09
N ILE A 407 -3.26 15.52 -11.30
CA ILE A 407 -3.35 15.56 -9.84
C ILE A 407 -3.38 17.03 -9.41
N LEU A 408 -4.46 17.43 -8.77
CA LEU A 408 -4.53 18.68 -8.03
C LEU A 408 -4.23 18.40 -6.57
N GLY A 409 -3.23 19.06 -6.01
CA GLY A 409 -2.94 19.02 -4.58
C GLY A 409 -4.03 19.68 -3.76
N LYS A 410 -3.81 19.83 -2.45
CA LYS A 410 -4.75 20.48 -1.54
C LYS A 410 -4.96 21.94 -1.91
N GLU A 411 -6.19 22.44 -1.83
CA GLU A 411 -6.57 23.84 -2.04
C GLU A 411 -6.12 24.44 -3.39
N CYS A 412 -6.05 23.60 -4.43
CA CYS A 412 -5.80 24.07 -5.79
C CYS A 412 -7.09 24.66 -6.40
N LYS A 413 -6.95 25.70 -7.19
CA LYS A 413 -8.08 26.35 -7.89
C LYS A 413 -7.82 26.38 -9.39
N VAL A 414 -8.69 25.75 -10.14
CA VAL A 414 -8.74 25.86 -11.61
C VAL A 414 -9.80 26.90 -11.96
N GLY A 415 -9.42 27.93 -12.74
CA GLY A 415 -10.34 28.96 -13.21
C GLY A 415 -11.41 28.41 -14.13
N ASP A 416 -12.43 29.22 -14.39
CA ASP A 416 -13.49 28.88 -15.33
C ASP A 416 -12.93 28.75 -16.76
N GLU A 417 -13.46 27.80 -17.54
CA GLU A 417 -13.09 27.51 -18.94
C GLU A 417 -11.63 27.06 -19.15
N ILE A 418 -10.86 26.84 -18.07
CA ILE A 418 -9.44 26.43 -18.12
C ILE A 418 -9.30 24.94 -18.39
N ARG A 419 -8.33 24.58 -19.24
CA ARG A 419 -7.94 23.18 -19.50
C ARG A 419 -6.65 22.82 -18.79
N VAL A 420 -6.69 21.74 -18.02
CA VAL A 420 -5.53 21.16 -17.31
C VAL A 420 -5.35 19.72 -17.73
N GLN A 421 -4.22 19.35 -18.34
CA GLN A 421 -4.00 18.02 -18.88
C GLN A 421 -2.67 17.41 -18.45
N ASN A 422 -2.70 16.19 -17.86
CA ASN A 422 -1.49 15.46 -17.44
C ASN A 422 -0.54 16.29 -16.57
N CYS A 423 -1.09 17.04 -15.65
CA CYS A 423 -0.35 17.95 -14.76
C CYS A 423 -0.34 17.46 -13.33
N VAL A 424 0.73 17.78 -12.61
CA VAL A 424 0.82 17.62 -11.16
C VAL A 424 0.90 19.00 -10.54
N CYS A 425 -0.18 19.43 -9.87
CA CYS A 425 -0.23 20.73 -9.20
C CYS A 425 0.08 20.55 -7.73
N LEU A 426 1.10 21.27 -7.23
CA LEU A 426 1.40 21.34 -5.80
C LEU A 426 0.28 22.05 -5.04
N PRO A 427 0.16 21.88 -3.73
CA PRO A 427 -0.88 22.52 -2.93
C PRO A 427 -0.91 24.06 -3.08
N PHE A 428 -2.09 24.64 -2.91
CA PHE A 428 -2.34 26.09 -2.91
C PHE A 428 -2.06 26.82 -4.22
N LYS A 429 -2.14 26.14 -5.37
CA LYS A 429 -1.93 26.74 -6.69
C LYS A 429 -3.24 27.17 -7.33
N GLU A 430 -3.17 28.32 -8.01
CA GLU A 430 -4.28 28.85 -8.80
C GLU A 430 -3.90 28.84 -10.29
N LEU A 431 -4.72 28.14 -11.11
CA LEU A 431 -4.51 27.99 -12.55
C LEU A 431 -5.46 28.92 -13.28
N LYS A 432 -4.90 29.94 -13.95
CA LYS A 432 -5.60 30.99 -14.69
C LYS A 432 -5.42 30.88 -16.20
N ARG A 433 -4.74 29.86 -16.68
CA ARG A 433 -4.48 29.58 -18.09
C ARG A 433 -4.44 28.09 -18.34
N ASP A 434 -4.59 27.69 -19.57
CA ASP A 434 -4.42 26.31 -20.00
C ASP A 434 -3.00 25.81 -19.72
N VAL A 435 -2.89 24.59 -19.18
CA VAL A 435 -1.62 23.95 -18.84
C VAL A 435 -1.63 22.47 -19.21
N ALA A 436 -0.51 21.97 -19.69
CA ALA A 436 -0.42 20.56 -20.10
C ALA A 436 0.97 19.97 -19.89
N ASN A 437 1.03 18.72 -19.37
CA ASN A 437 2.23 17.89 -19.27
C ASN A 437 3.35 18.49 -18.39
N GLU A 438 2.99 19.19 -17.34
CA GLU A 438 3.96 19.86 -16.47
C GLU A 438 3.66 19.68 -14.97
N VAL A 439 4.67 19.96 -14.15
CA VAL A 439 4.56 20.06 -12.70
C VAL A 439 4.47 21.52 -12.32
N ILE A 440 3.38 21.92 -11.67
CA ILE A 440 3.09 23.29 -11.29
C ILE A 440 3.49 23.47 -9.83
N MET A 441 4.58 24.18 -9.62
CA MET A 441 5.23 24.41 -8.32
C MET A 441 4.86 25.76 -7.71
#